data_7a79473d4b5662364622a6bd50b7b58b
#
_entry.id   7a79473d4b5662364622a6bd50b7b58b
#
_cell.length_a   1.000
_cell.length_b   1.000
_cell.length_c   1.000
_cell.angle_alpha   90.00
_cell.angle_beta   90.00
_cell.angle_gamma   90.00
#
_symmetry.space_group_name_H-M   'P 1'
#
loop_
_entity.id
_entity.type
_entity.pdbx_description
1 polymer ?
#
loop_
_entity_poly.entity_id
_entity_poly.type
_entity_poly.pdbx_seq_one_letter_code
_entity_poly.pdbx_strand_id
1 'polypeptide(L)'
;MVSIWIVKSLLVLALLYLAYIDWRTFCLPNAITFPLIFLGITFNLISDLRLTTVSSALIGALLGYTSLWALNAGYRLLKNRNGIGMGDAKLLAALGAWLGWGALPSILLIASATGIVGGLVWLQLRGHQLQQAFPFGPFLVIAGIIELLWPQLIPTFILPKLI
;
A
#
# COMPACT_ATOMS: atom_id res chain seq x y z
N MET A 1 -18.10 -1.99 19.98
CA MET A 1 -16.63 -2.29 19.96
C MET A 1 -16.28 -3.50 19.07
N VAL A 2 -17.12 -4.50 18.98
CA VAL A 2 -16.89 -5.71 18.16
C VAL A 2 -16.75 -5.38 16.67
N SER A 3 -17.47 -4.41 16.17
CA SER A 3 -17.57 -4.11 14.74
C SER A 3 -16.28 -3.57 14.10
N ILE A 4 -15.48 -2.75 14.77
CA ILE A 4 -14.23 -2.19 14.17
C ILE A 4 -13.15 -3.26 13.97
N TRP A 5 -13.04 -4.19 14.92
CA TRP A 5 -12.09 -5.28 14.81
C TRP A 5 -12.46 -6.27 13.70
N ILE A 6 -13.77 -6.48 13.47
CA ILE A 6 -14.25 -7.30 12.34
C ILE A 6 -13.84 -6.64 11.02
N VAL A 7 -14.07 -5.32 10.88
CA VAL A 7 -13.68 -4.60 9.66
C VAL A 7 -12.18 -4.65 9.43
N LYS A 8 -11.37 -4.39 10.48
CA LYS A 8 -9.91 -4.51 10.38
C LYS A 8 -9.48 -5.91 9.98
N SER A 9 -10.08 -6.95 10.57
CA SER A 9 -9.76 -8.34 10.24
C SER A 9 -10.11 -8.69 8.78
N LEU A 10 -11.26 -8.26 8.30
CA LEU A 10 -11.66 -8.46 6.90
C LEU A 10 -10.73 -7.72 5.94
N LEU A 11 -10.34 -6.50 6.27
CA LEU A 11 -9.37 -5.73 5.48
C LEU A 11 -8.02 -6.44 5.43
N VAL A 12 -7.51 -6.92 6.58
CA VAL A 12 -6.26 -7.69 6.64
C VAL A 12 -6.33 -8.94 5.77
N LEU A 13 -7.44 -9.70 5.83
CA LEU A 13 -7.63 -10.89 4.98
C LEU A 13 -7.63 -10.52 3.49
N ALA A 14 -8.32 -9.45 3.09
CA ALA A 14 -8.33 -8.96 1.71
C ALA A 14 -6.93 -8.54 1.24
N LEU A 15 -6.17 -7.84 2.08
CA LEU A 15 -4.80 -7.43 1.80
C LEU A 15 -3.86 -8.63 1.67
N LEU A 16 -3.95 -9.61 2.57
CA LEU A 16 -3.15 -10.85 2.49
C LEU A 16 -3.47 -11.64 1.23
N TYR A 17 -4.74 -11.69 0.85
CA TYR A 17 -5.16 -12.34 -0.41
C TYR A 17 -4.57 -11.64 -1.63
N LEU A 18 -4.54 -10.29 -1.64
CA LEU A 18 -3.90 -9.51 -2.71
C LEU A 18 -2.38 -9.75 -2.75
N ALA A 19 -1.72 -9.82 -1.58
CA ALA A 19 -0.29 -10.15 -1.51
C ALA A 19 0.01 -11.55 -2.06
N TYR A 20 -0.85 -12.53 -1.77
CA TYR A 20 -0.72 -13.88 -2.30
C TYR A 20 -0.87 -13.91 -3.83
N ILE A 21 -1.85 -13.20 -4.40
CA ILE A 21 -2.02 -13.09 -5.85
C ILE A 21 -0.81 -12.43 -6.48
N ASP A 22 -0.36 -11.29 -5.93
CA ASP A 22 0.80 -10.56 -6.45
C ASP A 22 2.06 -11.42 -6.43
N TRP A 23 2.27 -12.16 -5.36
CA TRP A 23 3.40 -13.09 -5.26
C TRP A 23 3.38 -14.19 -6.34
N ARG A 24 2.18 -14.63 -6.74
CA ARG A 24 1.98 -15.69 -7.74
C ARG A 24 2.01 -15.20 -9.17
N THR A 25 1.40 -14.03 -9.43
CA THR A 25 1.08 -13.57 -10.78
C THR A 25 1.80 -12.29 -11.17
N PHE A 26 2.46 -11.61 -10.22
CA PHE A 26 3.05 -10.27 -10.40
C PHE A 26 2.02 -9.26 -10.93
N CYS A 27 0.74 -9.50 -10.67
CA CYS A 27 -0.35 -8.69 -11.19
C CYS A 27 -1.49 -8.60 -10.18
N LEU A 28 -1.87 -7.39 -9.81
CA LEU A 28 -2.99 -7.15 -8.92
C LEU A 28 -4.29 -6.99 -9.72
N PRO A 29 -5.30 -7.86 -9.51
CA PRO A 29 -6.53 -7.84 -10.29
C PRO A 29 -7.35 -6.59 -9.99
N ASN A 30 -7.80 -5.93 -11.05
CA ASN A 30 -8.68 -4.76 -10.96
C ASN A 30 -10.01 -5.08 -10.26
N ALA A 31 -10.49 -6.32 -10.43
CA ALA A 31 -11.73 -6.79 -9.82
C ALA A 31 -11.71 -6.76 -8.28
N ILE A 32 -10.55 -6.70 -7.65
CA ILE A 32 -10.42 -6.62 -6.19
C ILE A 32 -9.96 -5.23 -5.76
N THR A 33 -8.98 -4.63 -6.47
CA THR A 33 -8.42 -3.35 -6.06
C THR A 33 -9.41 -2.19 -6.17
N PHE A 34 -10.22 -2.12 -7.25
CA PHE A 34 -11.23 -1.07 -7.37
C PHE A 34 -12.36 -1.17 -6.33
N PRO A 35 -12.99 -2.33 -6.12
CA PRO A 35 -13.94 -2.49 -5.01
C PRO A 35 -13.33 -2.15 -3.66
N LEU A 36 -12.06 -2.49 -3.41
CA LEU A 36 -11.40 -2.19 -2.14
C LEU A 36 -11.23 -0.68 -1.93
N ILE A 37 -10.89 0.10 -2.98
CA ILE A 37 -10.85 1.56 -2.94
C ILE A 37 -12.23 2.13 -2.62
N PHE A 38 -13.25 1.68 -3.37
CA PHE A 38 -14.62 2.14 -3.20
C PHE A 38 -15.17 1.83 -1.80
N LEU A 39 -14.95 0.61 -1.30
CA LEU A 39 -15.34 0.21 0.04
C LEU A 39 -14.64 1.04 1.12
N GLY A 40 -13.36 1.39 0.94
CA GLY A 40 -12.64 2.24 1.88
C GLY A 40 -13.23 3.64 1.99
N ILE A 41 -13.53 4.26 0.85
CA ILE A 41 -14.17 5.58 0.81
C ILE A 41 -15.59 5.52 1.43
N THR A 42 -16.38 4.52 1.01
CA THR A 42 -17.77 4.36 1.48
C THR A 42 -17.81 4.06 2.98
N PHE A 43 -16.91 3.23 3.48
CA PHE A 43 -16.81 2.94 4.91
C PHE A 43 -16.52 4.20 5.73
N ASN A 44 -15.57 5.02 5.29
CA ASN A 44 -15.23 6.27 5.98
C ASN A 44 -16.33 7.36 5.83
N LEU A 45 -17.20 7.23 4.81
CA LEU A 45 -18.32 8.15 4.60
C LEU A 45 -19.52 7.81 5.49
N ILE A 46 -19.88 6.53 5.62
CA ILE A 46 -21.16 6.11 6.23
C ILE A 46 -20.96 5.66 7.67
N SER A 47 -19.78 5.15 8.02
CA SER A 47 -19.54 4.50 9.32
C SER A 47 -19.18 5.52 10.41
N ASP A 48 -19.84 5.41 11.55
CA ASP A 48 -19.42 6.11 12.79
C ASP A 48 -18.07 5.57 13.32
N LEU A 49 -17.69 4.39 12.86
CA LEU A 49 -16.42 3.70 13.19
C LEU A 49 -15.29 4.00 12.19
N ARG A 50 -15.43 5.09 11.43
CA ARG A 50 -14.45 5.51 10.42
C ARG A 50 -13.02 5.46 10.93
N LEU A 51 -12.10 5.02 10.07
CA LEU A 51 -10.66 4.98 10.34
C LEU A 51 -10.01 6.34 10.10
N THR A 52 -10.60 7.14 9.20
CA THR A 52 -10.11 8.48 8.86
C THR A 52 -11.27 9.38 8.42
N THR A 53 -11.02 10.66 8.18
CA THR A 53 -12.04 11.57 7.63
C THR A 53 -12.26 11.29 6.14
N VAL A 54 -13.46 11.59 5.64
CA VAL A 54 -13.82 11.38 4.23
C VAL A 54 -12.88 12.14 3.28
N SER A 55 -12.58 13.40 3.61
CA SER A 55 -11.61 14.19 2.84
C SER A 55 -10.23 13.56 2.81
N SER A 56 -9.76 13.05 3.96
CA SER A 56 -8.48 12.36 4.05
C SER A 56 -8.48 11.05 3.26
N ALA A 57 -9.58 10.30 3.23
CA ALA A 57 -9.72 9.07 2.45
C ALA A 57 -9.68 9.36 0.94
N LEU A 58 -10.40 10.38 0.47
CA LEU A 58 -10.41 10.79 -0.94
C LEU A 58 -9.03 11.28 -1.40
N ILE A 59 -8.41 12.18 -0.62
CA ILE A 59 -7.06 12.68 -0.89
C ILE A 59 -6.06 11.52 -0.85
N GLY A 60 -6.21 10.61 0.11
CA GLY A 60 -5.36 9.44 0.26
C GLY A 60 -5.43 8.50 -0.95
N ALA A 61 -6.63 8.22 -1.45
CA ALA A 61 -6.80 7.42 -2.66
C ALA A 61 -6.14 8.09 -3.88
N LEU A 62 -6.36 9.39 -4.05
CA LEU A 62 -5.78 10.14 -5.16
C LEU A 62 -4.26 10.21 -5.08
N LEU A 63 -3.71 10.61 -3.94
CA LEU A 63 -2.26 10.72 -3.73
C LEU A 63 -1.58 9.34 -3.78
N GLY A 64 -2.21 8.30 -3.24
CA GLY A 64 -1.70 6.94 -3.29
C GLY A 64 -1.53 6.46 -4.73
N TYR A 65 -2.53 6.70 -5.59
CA TYR A 65 -2.42 6.37 -7.01
C TYR A 65 -1.39 7.22 -7.73
N THR A 66 -1.52 8.55 -7.62
CA THR A 66 -0.73 9.50 -8.40
C THR A 66 0.75 9.49 -8.04
N SER A 67 1.12 9.20 -6.79
CA SER A 67 2.51 9.15 -6.36
C SER A 67 3.30 8.04 -7.09
N LEU A 68 2.81 6.82 -7.09
CA LEU A 68 3.48 5.71 -7.79
C LEU A 68 3.32 5.81 -9.31
N TRP A 69 2.19 6.32 -9.79
CA TRP A 69 2.01 6.61 -11.22
C TRP A 69 3.02 7.65 -11.71
N ALA A 70 3.23 8.74 -10.98
CA ALA A 70 4.20 9.78 -11.32
C ALA A 70 5.64 9.26 -11.29
N LEU A 71 5.98 8.44 -10.27
CA LEU A 71 7.28 7.77 -10.19
C LEU A 71 7.51 6.85 -11.40
N ASN A 72 6.51 6.06 -11.78
CA ASN A 72 6.60 5.19 -12.95
C ASN A 72 6.69 5.99 -14.26
N ALA A 73 5.93 7.08 -14.38
CA ALA A 73 6.00 7.97 -15.53
C ALA A 73 7.40 8.61 -15.66
N GLY A 74 7.97 9.11 -14.57
CA GLY A 74 9.33 9.65 -14.54
C GLY A 74 10.38 8.60 -14.90
N TYR A 75 10.27 7.39 -14.35
CA TYR A 75 11.19 6.30 -14.68
C TYR A 75 11.08 5.90 -16.15
N ARG A 76 9.86 5.85 -16.72
CA ARG A 76 9.64 5.54 -18.13
C ARG A 76 10.25 6.60 -19.05
N LEU A 77 10.19 7.87 -18.68
CA LEU A 77 10.83 8.95 -19.45
C LEU A 77 12.36 8.81 -19.47
N LEU A 78 12.97 8.36 -18.36
CA LEU A 78 14.42 8.22 -18.24
C LEU A 78 14.97 6.92 -18.83
N LYS A 79 14.22 5.83 -18.74
CA LYS A 79 14.71 4.47 -19.07
C LYS A 79 13.95 3.77 -20.20
N ASN A 80 12.91 4.40 -20.76
CA ASN A 80 12.00 3.81 -21.75
C ASN A 80 11.40 2.44 -21.34
N ARG A 81 11.27 2.19 -20.03
CA ARG A 81 10.71 0.96 -19.45
C ARG A 81 9.84 1.32 -18.25
N ASN A 82 8.83 0.49 -17.97
CA ASN A 82 8.06 0.61 -16.73
C ASN A 82 8.91 0.11 -15.57
N GLY A 83 9.04 0.92 -14.52
CA GLY A 83 9.80 0.57 -13.30
C GLY A 83 8.92 0.05 -12.17
N ILE A 84 7.65 0.44 -12.13
CA ILE A 84 6.69 0.13 -11.07
C ILE A 84 5.43 -0.46 -11.69
N GLY A 85 4.89 -1.51 -11.08
CA GLY A 85 3.62 -2.09 -11.47
C GLY A 85 2.45 -1.14 -11.22
N MET A 86 1.57 -0.98 -12.22
CA MET A 86 0.35 -0.16 -12.02
C MET A 86 -0.60 -0.77 -10.98
N GLY A 87 -0.42 -2.05 -10.65
CA GLY A 87 -1.12 -2.72 -9.57
C GLY A 87 -0.78 -2.13 -8.20
N ASP A 88 0.50 -1.86 -7.95
CA ASP A 88 1.00 -1.28 -6.70
C ASP A 88 0.43 0.12 -6.47
N ALA A 89 0.28 0.92 -7.54
CA ALA A 89 -0.35 2.23 -7.46
C ALA A 89 -1.82 2.14 -7.01
N LYS A 90 -2.57 1.14 -7.51
CA LYS A 90 -3.96 0.90 -7.10
C LYS A 90 -4.05 0.36 -5.67
N LEU A 91 -3.11 -0.50 -5.27
CA LEU A 91 -3.03 -1.01 -3.91
C LEU A 91 -2.73 0.11 -2.92
N LEU A 92 -1.79 0.99 -3.25
CA LEU A 92 -1.50 2.17 -2.42
C LEU A 92 -2.69 3.14 -2.36
N ALA A 93 -3.42 3.31 -3.47
CA ALA A 93 -4.68 4.06 -3.49
C ALA A 93 -5.74 3.44 -2.57
N ALA A 94 -5.86 2.10 -2.55
CA ALA A 94 -6.76 1.40 -1.62
C ALA A 94 -6.35 1.63 -0.17
N LEU A 95 -5.07 1.50 0.17
CA LEU A 95 -4.58 1.80 1.52
C LEU A 95 -4.85 3.26 1.92
N GLY A 96 -4.63 4.21 0.99
CA GLY A 96 -4.97 5.61 1.20
C GLY A 96 -6.47 5.87 1.39
N ALA A 97 -7.34 5.13 0.68
CA ALA A 97 -8.79 5.21 0.84
C ALA A 97 -9.26 4.73 2.22
N TRP A 98 -8.61 3.73 2.80
CA TRP A 98 -8.93 3.20 4.12
C TRP A 98 -8.31 4.00 5.26
N LEU A 99 -7.03 4.35 5.15
CA LEU A 99 -6.21 4.88 6.25
C LEU A 99 -6.00 6.41 6.16
N GLY A 100 -6.33 7.00 5.01
CA GLY A 100 -6.13 8.42 4.74
C GLY A 100 -4.74 8.74 4.19
N TRP A 101 -4.57 9.99 3.73
CA TRP A 101 -3.32 10.45 3.12
C TRP A 101 -2.15 10.51 4.10
N GLY A 102 -2.41 10.77 5.38
CA GLY A 102 -1.37 10.85 6.42
C GLY A 102 -0.65 9.52 6.67
N ALA A 103 -1.26 8.38 6.34
CA ALA A 103 -0.66 7.06 6.45
C ALA A 103 0.31 6.73 5.29
N LEU A 104 0.16 7.39 4.13
CA LEU A 104 0.93 7.05 2.92
C LEU A 104 2.45 7.17 3.08
N PRO A 105 3.00 8.24 3.71
CA PRO A 105 4.45 8.32 3.92
C PRO A 105 5.01 7.18 4.75
N SER A 106 4.33 6.81 5.83
CA SER A 106 4.71 5.67 6.69
C SER A 106 4.69 4.36 5.92
N ILE A 107 3.60 4.12 5.18
CA ILE A 107 3.45 2.91 4.35
C ILE A 107 4.56 2.82 3.32
N LEU A 108 4.86 3.91 2.59
CA LEU A 108 5.92 3.93 1.59
C LEU A 108 7.31 3.71 2.19
N LEU A 109 7.60 4.29 3.36
CA LEU A 109 8.88 4.09 4.05
C LEU A 109 9.05 2.63 4.49
N ILE A 110 8.04 2.05 5.15
CA ILE A 110 8.10 0.65 5.59
C ILE A 110 8.19 -0.29 4.37
N ALA A 111 7.36 -0.08 3.35
CA ALA A 111 7.36 -0.89 2.14
C ALA A 111 8.70 -0.82 1.40
N SER A 112 9.30 0.37 1.30
CA SER A 112 10.60 0.56 0.66
C SER A 112 11.72 -0.10 1.46
N ALA A 113 11.75 0.08 2.78
CA ALA A 113 12.76 -0.54 3.64
C ALA A 113 12.69 -2.07 3.59
N THR A 114 11.48 -2.63 3.76
CA THR A 114 11.28 -4.09 3.69
C THR A 114 11.47 -4.63 2.27
N GLY A 115 11.08 -3.86 1.25
CA GLY A 115 11.26 -4.18 -0.15
C GLY A 115 12.74 -4.23 -0.57
N ILE A 116 13.59 -3.31 -0.07
CA ILE A 116 15.03 -3.35 -0.31
C ILE A 116 15.64 -4.63 0.28
N VAL A 117 15.32 -4.95 1.53
CA VAL A 117 15.80 -6.16 2.18
C VAL A 117 15.31 -7.40 1.44
N GLY A 118 14.01 -7.48 1.14
CA GLY A 118 13.43 -8.58 0.39
C GLY A 118 13.99 -8.71 -1.03
N GLY A 119 14.22 -7.59 -1.72
CA GLY A 119 14.83 -7.55 -3.05
C GLY A 119 16.28 -8.05 -3.04
N LEU A 120 17.08 -7.68 -2.04
CA LEU A 120 18.45 -8.18 -1.88
C LEU A 120 18.47 -9.69 -1.64
N VAL A 121 17.60 -10.20 -0.77
CA VAL A 121 17.45 -11.64 -0.52
C VAL A 121 17.00 -12.38 -1.78
N TRP A 122 16.02 -11.83 -2.50
CA TRP A 122 15.54 -12.39 -3.76
C TRP A 122 16.65 -12.49 -4.81
N LEU A 123 17.48 -11.45 -4.92
CA LEU A 123 18.59 -11.39 -5.85
C LEU A 123 19.65 -12.44 -5.52
N GLN A 124 19.97 -12.65 -4.24
CA GLN A 124 20.93 -13.67 -3.79
C GLN A 124 20.44 -15.09 -4.07
N LEU A 125 19.15 -15.35 -3.86
CA LEU A 125 18.56 -16.68 -4.05
C LEU A 125 18.40 -17.09 -5.52
N ARG A 126 18.20 -16.13 -6.43
CA ARG A 126 17.95 -16.38 -7.86
C ARG A 126 19.12 -16.10 -8.79
N GLY A 127 20.33 -15.87 -8.28
CA GLY A 127 21.57 -15.81 -9.07
C GLY A 127 21.65 -14.60 -10.01
N HIS A 128 21.64 -13.39 -9.47
CA HIS A 128 22.09 -12.13 -10.11
C HIS A 128 21.40 -11.71 -11.43
N GLN A 129 20.23 -12.20 -11.77
CA GLN A 129 19.50 -11.69 -12.92
C GLN A 129 18.68 -10.44 -12.51
N LEU A 130 19.32 -9.26 -12.60
CA LEU A 130 18.78 -7.94 -12.26
C LEU A 130 17.52 -7.52 -13.08
N GLN A 131 17.10 -8.31 -14.05
CA GLN A 131 15.99 -7.97 -14.96
C GLN A 131 14.68 -8.71 -14.63
N GLN A 132 14.63 -9.50 -13.57
CA GLN A 132 13.40 -10.19 -13.19
C GLN A 132 12.45 -9.25 -12.43
N ALA A 133 11.16 -9.34 -12.75
CA ALA A 133 10.11 -8.64 -12.02
C ALA A 133 10.15 -9.05 -10.54
N PHE A 134 10.09 -8.05 -9.66
CA PHE A 134 10.06 -8.22 -8.22
C PHE A 134 8.66 -7.85 -7.71
N PRO A 135 7.99 -8.73 -6.95
CA PRO A 135 6.67 -8.43 -6.42
C PRO A 135 6.79 -7.42 -5.26
N PHE A 136 6.44 -6.15 -5.51
CA PHE A 136 6.47 -5.09 -4.49
C PHE A 136 5.18 -5.06 -3.65
N GLY A 137 4.06 -5.54 -4.21
CA GLY A 137 2.76 -5.59 -3.54
C GLY A 137 2.76 -6.21 -2.15
N PRO A 138 3.39 -7.36 -1.89
CA PRO A 138 3.47 -7.96 -0.56
C PRO A 138 4.09 -7.03 0.49
N PHE A 139 5.08 -6.23 0.13
CA PHE A 139 5.73 -5.28 1.05
C PHE A 139 4.82 -4.08 1.35
N LEU A 140 4.05 -3.61 0.35
CA LEU A 140 2.99 -2.62 0.56
C LEU A 140 1.88 -3.16 1.47
N VAL A 141 1.50 -4.42 1.31
CA VAL A 141 0.50 -5.06 2.17
C VAL A 141 1.01 -5.15 3.62
N ILE A 142 2.23 -5.61 3.84
CA ILE A 142 2.83 -5.68 5.18
C ILE A 142 2.84 -4.28 5.81
N ALA A 143 3.32 -3.28 5.07
CA ALA A 143 3.35 -1.90 5.54
C ALA A 143 1.95 -1.36 5.88
N GLY A 144 0.95 -1.64 5.03
CA GLY A 144 -0.44 -1.26 5.25
C GLY A 144 -1.06 -1.93 6.48
N ILE A 145 -0.77 -3.21 6.72
CA ILE A 145 -1.22 -3.93 7.92
C ILE A 145 -0.57 -3.36 9.19
N ILE A 146 0.72 -3.06 9.15
CA ILE A 146 1.42 -2.43 10.26
C ILE A 146 0.77 -1.07 10.60
N GLU A 147 0.55 -0.22 9.61
CA GLU A 147 -0.07 1.09 9.82
C GLU A 147 -1.54 0.98 10.29
N LEU A 148 -2.29 -0.03 9.83
CA LEU A 148 -3.66 -0.30 10.27
C LEU A 148 -3.74 -0.71 11.74
N LEU A 149 -2.77 -1.50 12.21
CA LEU A 149 -2.75 -2.05 13.57
C LEU A 149 -2.07 -1.11 14.56
N TRP A 150 -1.03 -0.41 14.12
CA TRP A 150 -0.23 0.55 14.90
C TRP A 150 -0.12 1.89 14.16
N PRO A 151 -1.22 2.67 14.13
CA PRO A 151 -1.21 3.97 13.45
C PRO A 151 -0.12 4.88 14.04
N GLN A 152 0.58 5.61 13.18
CA GLN A 152 1.63 6.57 13.55
C GLN A 152 2.89 5.99 14.20
N LEU A 153 3.19 4.73 13.95
CA LEU A 153 4.41 4.10 14.46
C LEU A 153 5.67 4.88 14.02
N ILE A 154 5.74 5.29 12.76
CA ILE A 154 6.87 6.05 12.21
C ILE A 154 6.96 7.50 12.70
N PRO A 155 5.89 8.33 12.69
CA PRO A 155 5.94 9.67 13.26
C PRO A 155 6.41 9.68 14.70
N THR A 156 5.95 8.75 15.52
CA THR A 156 6.37 8.63 16.93
C THR A 156 7.85 8.29 17.07
N PHE A 157 8.40 7.50 16.16
CA PHE A 157 9.82 7.10 16.19
C PHE A 157 10.77 8.15 15.62
N ILE A 158 10.37 8.85 14.56
CA ILE A 158 11.22 9.82 13.84
C ILE A 158 11.11 11.23 14.45
N LEU A 159 9.95 11.61 14.99
CA LEU A 159 9.68 12.94 15.53
C LEU A 159 9.20 12.91 17.01
N PRO A 160 9.93 12.26 17.92
CA PRO A 160 9.47 12.13 19.31
C PRO A 160 9.42 13.45 20.09
N LYS A 161 9.86 14.56 19.51
CA LYS A 161 9.97 15.88 20.17
C LYS A 161 9.05 16.96 19.58
N LEU A 162 8.21 16.65 18.59
CA LEU A 162 7.35 17.64 17.93
C LEU A 162 5.84 17.44 18.19
N ILE A 163 5.49 16.49 19.02
CA ILE A 163 4.17 16.24 19.61
C ILE A 163 4.32 16.30 21.13
#